data_760d0fdfe6955b3f9a83be89a0708b79
#
_entry.id   760d0fdfe6955b3f9a83be89a0708b79
#
_cell.length_a   1.000
_cell.length_b   1.000
_cell.length_c   1.000
_cell.angle_alpha   90.00
_cell.angle_beta   90.00
_cell.angle_gamma   90.00
#
_symmetry.space_group_name_H-M   'P 1'
#
loop_
_entity.id
_entity.type
_entity.pdbx_description
1 polymer ?
#
loop_
_entity_poly.entity_id
_entity_poly.type
_entity_poly.pdbx_seq_one_letter_code
_entity_poly.pdbx_strand_id
1 'polypeptide(L)'
;MQDGKVTEHKNIAVEDKYIKEFPENPKEEEYDEIIEGHDMLAMPGLVNTHTHVAMTLFRSYADDMALMDWLQNKIWPAEDHLDDDIVYWGSTLAFAEMIRGGTTAFCDMYMFMDACARAADKAGIRGNLARGLAGIGPNGQKGIDENVELYKKGTAASKS
;
A
#
# COMPACT_ATOMS: atom_id res chain seq x y z
N MET A 1 -21.20 -2.48 -0.55
CA MET A 1 -21.90 -2.24 -1.83
C MET A 1 -21.79 -3.51 -2.68
N GLN A 2 -22.86 -4.22 -2.85
CA GLN A 2 -22.96 -5.28 -3.86
C GLN A 2 -23.78 -4.71 -5.01
N ASP A 3 -23.32 -4.87 -6.24
CA ASP A 3 -23.98 -4.39 -7.47
C ASP A 3 -24.26 -2.87 -7.54
N GLY A 4 -23.41 -2.04 -6.95
CA GLY A 4 -23.58 -0.59 -6.96
C GLY A 4 -24.73 -0.05 -6.12
N LYS A 5 -25.39 -0.89 -5.33
CA LYS A 5 -26.50 -0.49 -4.45
C LYS A 5 -26.02 -0.28 -3.02
N VAL A 6 -26.48 0.78 -2.39
CA VAL A 6 -26.34 1.02 -0.96
C VAL A 6 -27.45 0.28 -0.24
N THR A 7 -27.12 -0.48 0.80
CA THR A 7 -28.10 -1.08 1.72
C THR A 7 -28.03 -0.31 3.02
N GLU A 8 -29.15 0.22 3.48
CA GLU A 8 -29.23 1.03 4.69
C GLU A 8 -29.50 0.16 5.92
N HIS A 9 -29.06 0.67 7.08
CA HIS A 9 -29.35 0.10 8.41
C HIS A 9 -29.01 -1.39 8.54
N LYS A 10 -27.79 -1.75 8.21
CA LYS A 10 -27.30 -3.12 8.36
C LYS A 10 -26.16 -3.20 9.37
N ASN A 11 -26.28 -4.16 10.27
CA ASN A 11 -25.14 -4.58 11.07
C ASN A 11 -24.24 -5.51 10.25
N ILE A 12 -22.95 -5.48 10.50
CA ILE A 12 -21.96 -6.29 9.79
C ILE A 12 -21.15 -7.04 10.84
N ALA A 13 -21.27 -8.35 10.86
CA ALA A 13 -20.43 -9.23 11.68
C ALA A 13 -19.21 -9.68 10.88
N VAL A 14 -18.03 -9.50 11.47
CA VAL A 14 -16.74 -9.90 10.91
C VAL A 14 -16.12 -10.95 11.81
N GLU A 15 -15.62 -12.02 11.22
CA GLU A 15 -14.84 -13.05 11.91
C GLU A 15 -13.50 -13.19 11.20
N ASP A 16 -12.42 -12.95 11.93
CA ASP A 16 -11.06 -12.83 11.39
C ASP A 16 -10.98 -11.76 10.28
N LYS A 17 -10.85 -12.18 9.03
CA LYS A 17 -10.74 -11.31 7.84
C LYS A 17 -11.95 -11.38 6.90
N TYR A 18 -13.05 -11.99 7.33
CA TYR A 18 -14.21 -12.20 6.48
C TYR A 18 -15.48 -11.57 7.07
N ILE A 19 -16.32 -11.01 6.21
CA ILE A 19 -17.70 -10.69 6.58
C ILE A 19 -18.41 -12.03 6.73
N LYS A 20 -18.86 -12.33 7.95
CA LYS A 20 -19.54 -13.57 8.29
C LYS A 20 -21.02 -13.50 7.95
N GLU A 21 -21.68 -12.45 8.42
CA GLU A 21 -23.12 -12.28 8.26
C GLU A 21 -23.56 -10.83 8.46
N PHE A 22 -24.85 -10.59 8.25
CA PHE A 22 -25.51 -9.31 8.48
C PHE A 22 -26.64 -9.52 9.51
N PRO A 23 -26.34 -9.59 10.81
CA PRO A 23 -27.34 -9.90 11.84
C PRO A 23 -28.36 -8.76 11.98
N GLU A 24 -29.63 -9.12 12.11
CA GLU A 24 -30.71 -8.14 12.32
C GLU A 24 -30.72 -7.62 13.76
N ASN A 25 -30.49 -8.51 14.74
CA ASN A 25 -30.52 -8.22 16.17
C ASN A 25 -29.27 -8.82 16.83
N PRO A 26 -28.07 -8.23 16.64
CA PRO A 26 -26.86 -8.71 17.28
C PRO A 26 -26.95 -8.53 18.81
N LYS A 27 -26.43 -9.51 19.55
CA LYS A 27 -26.28 -9.39 20.99
C LYS A 27 -24.83 -9.02 21.28
N GLU A 28 -24.63 -7.98 22.06
CA GLU A 28 -23.29 -7.42 22.34
C GLU A 28 -22.33 -8.46 22.92
N GLU A 29 -22.84 -9.36 23.79
CA GLU A 29 -22.05 -10.42 24.40
C GLU A 29 -21.52 -11.50 23.44
N GLU A 30 -21.94 -11.48 22.18
CA GLU A 30 -21.51 -12.44 21.14
C GLU A 30 -20.28 -11.93 20.35
N TYR A 31 -19.80 -10.69 20.64
CA TYR A 31 -18.73 -10.04 19.89
C TYR A 31 -17.62 -9.54 20.82
N ASP A 32 -16.37 -9.74 20.42
CA ASP A 32 -15.20 -9.26 21.16
C ASP A 32 -15.02 -7.74 21.08
N GLU A 33 -15.47 -7.13 19.98
CA GLU A 33 -15.38 -5.69 19.71
C GLU A 33 -16.62 -5.21 18.96
N ILE A 34 -17.13 -4.06 19.33
CA ILE A 34 -18.28 -3.42 18.69
C ILE A 34 -17.88 -2.02 18.27
N ILE A 35 -18.09 -1.72 16.99
CA ILE A 35 -17.86 -0.39 16.41
C ILE A 35 -19.23 0.22 16.10
N GLU A 36 -19.57 1.32 16.78
CA GLU A 36 -20.77 2.09 16.49
C GLU A 36 -20.70 2.74 15.12
N GLY A 37 -21.59 2.33 14.23
CA GLY A 37 -21.61 2.74 12.82
C GLY A 37 -22.69 3.77 12.47
N HIS A 38 -23.23 4.52 13.43
CA HIS A 38 -24.20 5.58 13.14
C HIS A 38 -23.58 6.63 12.21
N ASP A 39 -24.31 6.99 11.17
CA ASP A 39 -23.90 7.94 10.13
C ASP A 39 -22.61 7.54 9.37
N MET A 40 -22.25 6.26 9.41
CA MET A 40 -21.11 5.71 8.68
C MET A 40 -21.54 4.92 7.45
N LEU A 41 -20.63 4.84 6.49
CA LEU A 41 -20.77 4.01 5.29
C LEU A 41 -19.70 2.92 5.31
N ALA A 42 -20.13 1.66 5.36
CA ALA A 42 -19.24 0.53 5.12
C ALA A 42 -19.06 0.33 3.61
N MET A 43 -17.82 0.40 3.14
CA MET A 43 -17.48 0.24 1.73
C MET A 43 -16.19 -0.55 1.58
N PRO A 44 -15.92 -1.17 0.41
CA PRO A 44 -14.61 -1.72 0.13
C PRO A 44 -13.53 -0.66 0.30
N GLY A 45 -12.39 -1.05 0.88
CA GLY A 45 -11.26 -0.15 1.02
C GLY A 45 -10.77 0.37 -0.32
N LEU A 46 -10.23 1.58 -0.34
CA LEU A 46 -9.67 2.17 -1.54
C LEU A 46 -8.42 1.41 -1.99
N VAL A 47 -8.19 1.38 -3.29
CA VAL A 47 -7.00 0.78 -3.90
C VAL A 47 -6.20 1.87 -4.60
N ASN A 48 -4.97 2.11 -4.16
CA ASN A 48 -4.04 2.99 -4.86
C ASN A 48 -3.30 2.20 -5.94
N THR A 49 -3.70 2.37 -7.19
CA THR A 49 -3.20 1.58 -8.31
C THR A 49 -1.89 2.10 -8.92
N HIS A 50 -1.39 3.24 -8.47
CA HIS A 50 -0.12 3.81 -8.93
C HIS A 50 0.50 4.68 -7.84
N THR A 51 1.67 4.29 -7.34
CA THR A 51 2.43 5.08 -6.38
C THR A 51 3.93 4.77 -6.41
N HIS A 52 4.70 5.64 -5.79
CA HIS A 52 6.10 5.45 -5.40
C HIS A 52 6.18 5.82 -3.92
N VAL A 53 5.78 4.89 -3.05
CA VAL A 53 5.46 5.19 -1.65
C VAL A 53 6.59 5.86 -0.88
N ALA A 54 7.84 5.47 -1.11
CA ALA A 54 8.99 6.09 -0.45
C ALA A 54 9.22 7.56 -0.85
N MET A 55 8.67 7.98 -2.01
CA MET A 55 8.77 9.38 -2.46
C MET A 55 7.96 10.37 -1.60
N THR A 56 7.22 9.93 -0.60
CA THR A 56 6.69 10.83 0.44
C THR A 56 7.76 11.72 1.04
N LEU A 57 9.01 11.26 1.11
CA LEU A 57 10.15 12.04 1.58
C LEU A 57 10.53 13.20 0.67
N PHE A 58 10.14 13.13 -0.60
CA PHE A 58 10.42 14.19 -1.60
C PHE A 58 9.24 15.14 -1.81
N ARG A 59 8.23 15.07 -0.96
CA ARG A 59 7.06 15.96 -1.03
C ARG A 59 7.50 17.43 -0.97
N SER A 60 7.08 18.22 -1.95
CA SER A 60 7.42 19.63 -2.10
C SER A 60 8.93 19.92 -2.27
N TYR A 61 9.73 18.91 -2.60
CA TYR A 61 11.17 19.09 -2.81
C TYR A 61 11.48 19.92 -4.06
N ALA A 62 10.69 19.77 -5.12
CA ALA A 62 10.87 20.51 -6.36
C ALA A 62 9.53 20.58 -7.11
N ASP A 63 8.94 21.77 -7.13
CA ASP A 63 7.66 22.06 -7.79
C ASP A 63 7.89 22.89 -9.07
N ASP A 64 6.87 22.98 -9.93
CA ASP A 64 6.80 23.84 -11.12
C ASP A 64 7.94 23.63 -12.14
N MET A 65 8.38 22.38 -12.33
CA MET A 65 9.40 22.02 -13.29
C MET A 65 8.86 21.14 -14.42
N ALA A 66 9.46 21.23 -15.61
CA ALA A 66 9.20 20.26 -16.67
C ALA A 66 9.65 18.86 -16.18
N LEU A 67 8.90 17.81 -16.58
CA LEU A 67 9.11 16.44 -16.07
C LEU A 67 10.57 15.97 -16.17
N MET A 68 11.20 16.15 -17.32
CA MET A 68 12.58 15.68 -17.53
C MET A 68 13.59 16.50 -16.73
N ASP A 69 13.39 17.80 -16.59
CA ASP A 69 14.24 18.67 -15.75
C ASP A 69 14.07 18.29 -14.27
N TRP A 70 12.85 18.02 -13.84
CA TRP A 70 12.54 17.57 -12.49
C TRP A 70 13.22 16.22 -12.19
N LEU A 71 13.10 15.24 -13.08
CA LEU A 71 13.74 13.94 -12.92
C LEU A 71 15.28 14.05 -12.87
N GLN A 72 15.87 14.65 -13.92
CA GLN A 72 17.34 14.63 -14.11
C GLN A 72 18.08 15.52 -13.12
N ASN A 73 17.52 16.68 -12.77
CA ASN A 73 18.20 17.69 -11.97
C ASN A 73 17.83 17.67 -10.49
N LYS A 74 16.76 16.94 -10.11
CA LYS A 74 16.26 16.90 -8.73
C LYS A 74 16.06 15.49 -8.22
N ILE A 75 15.18 14.69 -8.85
CA ILE A 75 14.77 13.43 -8.28
C ILE A 75 15.86 12.37 -8.38
N TRP A 76 16.39 12.10 -9.55
CA TRP A 76 17.45 11.08 -9.68
C TRP A 76 18.70 11.38 -8.82
N PRO A 77 19.21 12.63 -8.75
CA PRO A 77 20.30 12.94 -7.80
C PRO A 77 19.92 12.73 -6.33
N ALA A 78 18.65 12.94 -5.95
CA ALA A 78 18.18 12.66 -4.60
C ALA A 78 18.00 11.16 -4.36
N GLU A 79 17.51 10.42 -5.35
CA GLU A 79 17.35 8.97 -5.31
C GLU A 79 18.67 8.22 -5.21
N ASP A 80 19.78 8.77 -5.73
CA ASP A 80 21.12 8.20 -5.59
C ASP A 80 21.57 8.12 -4.11
N HIS A 81 20.92 8.82 -3.21
CA HIS A 81 21.21 8.82 -1.77
C HIS A 81 20.26 7.91 -0.97
N LEU A 82 19.33 7.26 -1.64
CA LEU A 82 18.42 6.33 -0.98
C LEU A 82 19.15 5.05 -0.57
N ASP A 83 18.76 4.56 0.58
CA ASP A 83 19.14 3.26 1.09
C ASP A 83 17.90 2.50 1.61
N ASP A 84 18.13 1.32 2.13
CA ASP A 84 17.10 0.43 2.64
C ASP A 84 16.31 1.06 3.80
N ASP A 85 17.01 1.72 4.73
CA ASP A 85 16.40 2.35 5.89
C ASP A 85 15.55 3.57 5.50
N ILE A 86 16.05 4.41 4.60
CA ILE A 86 15.34 5.59 4.11
C ILE A 86 14.05 5.16 3.41
N VAL A 87 14.12 4.15 2.53
CA VAL A 87 12.94 3.63 1.84
C VAL A 87 11.94 2.98 2.82
N TYR A 88 12.42 2.26 3.83
CA TYR A 88 11.56 1.70 4.86
C TYR A 88 10.74 2.77 5.59
N TRP A 89 11.39 3.84 6.06
CA TRP A 89 10.69 4.90 6.80
C TRP A 89 9.81 5.78 5.92
N GLY A 90 10.23 6.08 4.69
CA GLY A 90 9.41 6.79 3.72
C GLY A 90 8.14 6.00 3.37
N SER A 91 8.28 4.70 3.18
CA SER A 91 7.15 3.80 2.95
C SER A 91 6.23 3.72 4.17
N THR A 92 6.80 3.64 5.37
CA THR A 92 6.02 3.61 6.63
C THR A 92 5.15 4.86 6.78
N LEU A 93 5.70 6.05 6.47
CA LEU A 93 4.93 7.30 6.48
C LEU A 93 3.79 7.26 5.47
N ALA A 94 4.07 6.83 4.23
CA ALA A 94 3.04 6.70 3.19
C ALA A 94 1.90 5.76 3.61
N PHE A 95 2.23 4.61 4.21
CA PHE A 95 1.22 3.66 4.66
C PHE A 95 0.37 4.19 5.81
N ALA A 96 0.95 4.95 6.74
CA ALA A 96 0.19 5.62 7.78
C ALA A 96 -0.84 6.61 7.18
N GLU A 97 -0.46 7.36 6.15
CA GLU A 97 -1.36 8.27 5.43
C GLU A 97 -2.42 7.50 4.63
N MET A 98 -2.03 6.44 3.91
CA MET A 98 -2.95 5.60 3.14
C MET A 98 -4.01 4.95 4.02
N ILE A 99 -3.63 4.35 5.15
CA ILE A 99 -4.55 3.71 6.09
C ILE A 99 -5.52 4.74 6.68
N ARG A 100 -5.03 5.89 7.09
CA ARG A 100 -5.88 7.00 7.58
C ARG A 100 -6.85 7.52 6.51
N GLY A 101 -6.48 7.44 5.23
CA GLY A 101 -7.32 7.80 4.09
C GLY A 101 -8.24 6.68 3.60
N GLY A 102 -8.22 5.51 4.23
CA GLY A 102 -9.06 4.36 3.84
C GLY A 102 -8.50 3.52 2.70
N THR A 103 -7.25 3.70 2.31
CA THR A 103 -6.57 2.85 1.33
C THR A 103 -6.12 1.55 1.99
N THR A 104 -6.55 0.42 1.45
CA THR A 104 -6.29 -0.92 2.00
C THR A 104 -5.39 -1.78 1.13
N ALA A 105 -5.14 -1.33 -0.10
CA ALA A 105 -4.22 -2.00 -1.03
C ALA A 105 -3.56 -0.97 -1.95
N PHE A 106 -2.35 -1.27 -2.41
CA PHE A 106 -1.60 -0.39 -3.30
C PHE A 106 -0.77 -1.18 -4.32
N CYS A 107 -0.42 -0.51 -5.43
CA CYS A 107 0.56 -0.97 -6.40
C CYS A 107 1.74 0.00 -6.40
N ASP A 108 2.93 -0.50 -6.17
CA ASP A 108 4.15 0.30 -6.14
C ASP A 108 5.23 -0.28 -7.06
N MET A 109 6.00 0.62 -7.63
CA MET A 109 7.17 0.31 -8.44
C MET A 109 8.27 1.30 -8.10
N TYR A 110 9.35 0.83 -7.44
CA TYR A 110 10.42 1.71 -7.02
C TYR A 110 11.75 0.96 -6.82
N MET A 111 12.63 1.48 -5.95
CA MET A 111 13.90 0.88 -5.52
C MET A 111 13.76 0.33 -4.10
N PHE A 112 14.66 -0.57 -3.70
CA PHE A 112 14.69 -1.18 -2.36
C PHE A 112 13.34 -1.78 -1.94
N MET A 113 12.69 -2.51 -2.86
CA MET A 113 11.32 -3.00 -2.64
C MET A 113 11.20 -4.03 -1.51
N ASP A 114 12.29 -4.67 -1.09
CA ASP A 114 12.33 -5.49 0.13
C ASP A 114 12.06 -4.63 1.39
N ALA A 115 12.58 -3.40 1.44
CA ALA A 115 12.31 -2.46 2.52
C ALA A 115 10.85 -2.01 2.53
N CYS A 116 10.31 -1.68 1.35
CA CYS A 116 8.90 -1.37 1.19
C CYS A 116 8.00 -2.55 1.62
N ALA A 117 8.36 -3.78 1.24
CA ALA A 117 7.62 -4.99 1.63
C ALA A 117 7.58 -5.17 3.15
N ARG A 118 8.72 -5.01 3.84
CA ARG A 118 8.77 -5.07 5.32
C ARG A 118 7.91 -3.99 5.98
N ALA A 119 7.93 -2.77 5.43
CA ALA A 119 7.08 -1.68 5.92
C ALA A 119 5.59 -1.98 5.71
N ALA A 120 5.22 -2.54 4.55
CA ALA A 120 3.84 -2.93 4.24
C ALA A 120 3.34 -4.05 5.16
N ASP A 121 4.17 -5.07 5.40
CA ASP A 121 3.87 -6.17 6.32
C ASP A 121 3.66 -5.65 7.75
N LYS A 122 4.56 -4.78 8.22
CA LYS A 122 4.42 -4.14 9.54
C LYS A 122 3.17 -3.28 9.67
N ALA A 123 2.76 -2.59 8.61
CA ALA A 123 1.57 -1.75 8.57
C ALA A 123 0.27 -2.56 8.38
N GLY A 124 0.35 -3.82 7.93
CA GLY A 124 -0.80 -4.65 7.62
C GLY A 124 -1.56 -4.22 6.36
N ILE A 125 -0.89 -3.54 5.41
CA ILE A 125 -1.49 -3.10 4.14
C ILE A 125 -1.09 -4.05 3.00
N ARG A 126 -2.02 -4.35 2.10
CA ARG A 126 -1.75 -5.23 0.95
C ARG A 126 -1.02 -4.48 -0.15
N GLY A 127 0.08 -5.05 -0.66
CA GLY A 127 0.90 -4.45 -1.71
C GLY A 127 1.13 -5.38 -2.91
N ASN A 128 1.08 -4.79 -4.10
CA ASN A 128 1.66 -5.36 -5.31
C ASN A 128 2.93 -4.56 -5.63
N LEU A 129 4.07 -5.19 -5.46
CA LEU A 129 5.38 -4.54 -5.46
C LEU A 129 6.23 -4.99 -6.64
N ALA A 130 6.88 -4.04 -7.29
CA ALA A 130 7.83 -4.31 -8.36
C ALA A 130 9.08 -3.41 -8.26
N ARG A 131 10.25 -3.96 -8.55
CA ARG A 131 11.45 -3.17 -8.80
C ARG A 131 11.31 -2.50 -10.16
N GLY A 132 11.49 -1.19 -10.21
CA GLY A 132 11.49 -0.44 -11.46
C GLY A 132 12.58 -0.92 -12.42
N LEU A 133 12.20 -1.15 -13.66
CA LEU A 133 13.11 -1.53 -14.74
C LEU A 133 13.25 -0.35 -15.70
N ALA A 134 14.40 0.32 -15.69
CA ALA A 134 14.70 1.41 -16.59
C ALA A 134 15.89 1.02 -17.48
N GLY A 135 15.64 0.96 -18.79
CA GLY A 135 16.68 0.74 -19.80
C GLY A 135 17.08 -0.73 -20.00
N ILE A 136 17.89 -0.93 -21.05
CA ILE A 136 18.53 -2.20 -21.40
C ILE A 136 20.01 -2.05 -21.06
N GLY A 137 20.54 -2.85 -20.14
CA GLY A 137 21.95 -2.79 -19.74
C GLY A 137 22.24 -3.68 -18.53
N PRO A 138 23.45 -3.65 -17.98
CA PRO A 138 23.84 -4.48 -16.84
C PRO A 138 22.91 -4.32 -15.63
N ASN A 139 22.38 -3.13 -15.43
CA ASN A 139 21.41 -2.85 -14.36
C ASN A 139 20.02 -3.42 -14.65
N GLY A 140 19.65 -3.67 -15.92
CA GLY A 140 18.39 -4.28 -16.28
C GLY A 140 18.26 -5.72 -15.80
N GLN A 141 19.33 -6.53 -15.98
CA GLN A 141 19.33 -7.92 -15.47
C GLN A 141 19.24 -7.97 -13.96
N LYS A 142 19.98 -7.10 -13.25
CA LYS A 142 19.89 -7.00 -11.80
C LYS A 142 18.47 -6.69 -11.32
N GLY A 143 17.77 -5.75 -11.97
CA GLY A 143 16.39 -5.42 -11.64
C GLY A 143 15.41 -6.58 -11.90
N ILE A 144 15.64 -7.39 -12.95
CA ILE A 144 14.88 -8.61 -13.21
C ILE A 144 15.10 -9.61 -12.07
N ASP A 145 16.34 -9.85 -11.68
CA ASP A 145 16.69 -10.80 -10.61
C ASP A 145 16.08 -10.34 -9.28
N GLU A 146 16.13 -9.06 -8.96
CA GLU A 146 15.48 -8.46 -7.78
C GLU A 146 13.95 -8.70 -7.80
N ASN A 147 13.26 -8.54 -8.95
CA ASN A 147 11.83 -8.83 -9.07
C ASN A 147 11.51 -10.31 -8.87
N VAL A 148 12.34 -11.21 -9.41
CA VAL A 148 12.18 -12.65 -9.21
C VAL A 148 12.30 -13.04 -7.74
N GLU A 149 13.28 -12.48 -7.03
CA GLU A 149 13.45 -12.74 -5.59
C GLU A 149 12.30 -12.14 -4.77
N LEU A 150 11.86 -10.93 -5.08
CA LEU A 150 10.72 -10.29 -4.44
C LEU A 150 9.43 -11.14 -4.59
N TYR A 151 9.18 -11.64 -5.79
CA TYR A 151 8.05 -12.54 -6.06
C TYR A 151 8.10 -13.82 -5.22
N LYS A 152 9.27 -14.48 -5.15
CA LYS A 152 9.44 -15.70 -4.36
C LYS A 152 9.19 -15.46 -2.87
N LYS A 153 9.68 -14.35 -2.33
CA LYS A 153 9.46 -13.95 -0.92
C LYS A 153 7.98 -13.63 -0.65
N GLY A 154 7.35 -12.84 -1.52
CA GLY A 154 5.95 -12.44 -1.38
C GLY A 154 4.97 -13.62 -1.45
N THR A 155 5.21 -14.59 -2.35
CA THR A 155 4.37 -15.79 -2.43
C THR A 155 4.54 -16.73 -1.23
N ALA A 156 5.66 -16.67 -0.52
CA ALA A 156 5.84 -17.40 0.73
C ALA A 156 5.07 -16.77 1.90
N ALA A 157 5.07 -15.43 2.00
CA ALA A 157 4.34 -14.67 3.03
C ALA A 157 2.82 -14.75 2.89
N SER A 158 2.30 -14.89 1.66
CA SER A 158 0.85 -15.00 1.42
C SER A 158 0.22 -16.34 1.83
N LYS A 159 1.01 -17.30 2.32
CA LYS A 159 0.57 -18.65 2.74
C LYS A 159 0.44 -18.80 4.27
N SER A 160 0.76 -17.79 5.02
CA SER A 160 0.56 -17.68 6.47
C SER A 160 -0.60 -16.72 6.75
#